data_0b7100148ee9248ac804474c43676ac7
#
_entry.id   0b7100148ee9248ac804474c43676ac7
#
_cell.length_a   1.000
_cell.length_b   1.000
_cell.length_c   1.000
_cell.angle_alpha   90.00
_cell.angle_beta   90.00
_cell.angle_gamma   90.00
#
_symmetry.space_group_name_H-M   'P 1'
#
loop_
_entity.id
_entity.type
_entity.pdbx_description
1 polymer ?
#
loop_
_entity_poly.entity_id
_entity_poly.type
_entity_poly.pdbx_seq_one_letter_code
_entity_poly.pdbx_strand_id
1 'polypeptide(L)'
;KIRPGALIKSVYQKAAYTLTEGLKDLGVLRGRVSTLFEKQAYKPYFPHSIGHSLGLDVHDIGDLRSNDTSVLEEGMVLTVEPGLYFAKKTAKLPACGVRIEDNVLVTATGNEVLSRRIPKAVQDVEAMLDF
;
A
#
# COMPACT_ATOMS: atom_id res chain seq x y z
N LYS A 1 -1.42 8.83 7.79
CA LYS A 1 -1.49 7.88 8.93
C LYS A 1 -0.09 7.58 9.48
N ILE A 2 0.95 7.72 8.68
CA ILE A 2 2.35 7.46 9.09
C ILE A 2 2.83 8.67 9.91
N ARG A 3 3.12 8.44 11.17
CA ARG A 3 3.66 9.42 12.12
C ARG A 3 4.14 8.67 13.37
N PRO A 4 4.99 9.28 14.21
CA PRO A 4 5.35 8.68 15.49
C PRO A 4 4.12 8.30 16.34
N GLY A 5 4.19 7.16 17.01
CA GLY A 5 3.12 6.62 17.84
C GLY A 5 1.97 5.93 17.06
N ALA A 6 1.98 5.93 15.73
CA ALA A 6 0.99 5.22 14.95
C ALA A 6 1.29 3.71 14.91
N LEU A 7 0.27 2.88 15.06
CA LEU A 7 0.40 1.44 14.86
C LEU A 7 0.54 1.13 13.36
N ILE A 8 1.50 0.28 13.01
CA ILE A 8 1.69 -0.21 11.64
C ILE A 8 0.43 -0.87 11.09
N LYS A 9 -0.24 -1.65 11.92
CA LYS A 9 -1.56 -2.22 11.62
C LYS A 9 -2.55 -1.16 11.12
N SER A 10 -2.55 0.04 11.67
CA SER A 10 -3.47 1.11 11.27
C SER A 10 -3.15 1.64 9.86
N VAL A 11 -1.89 1.59 9.45
CA VAL A 11 -1.46 1.95 8.08
C VAL A 11 -1.95 0.88 7.10
N TYR A 12 -1.69 -0.40 7.40
CA TYR A 12 -2.18 -1.53 6.61
C TYR A 12 -3.71 -1.49 6.45
N GLN A 13 -4.44 -1.34 7.56
CA GLN A 13 -5.90 -1.28 7.54
C GLN A 13 -6.42 -0.13 6.66
N LYS A 14 -5.78 1.04 6.73
CA LYS A 14 -6.16 2.17 5.86
C LYS A 14 -5.94 1.85 4.38
N ALA A 15 -4.80 1.28 4.02
CA ALA A 15 -4.51 0.86 2.65
C ALA A 15 -5.51 -0.21 2.18
N ALA A 16 -5.70 -1.27 2.95
CA ALA A 16 -6.64 -2.35 2.62
C ALA A 16 -8.08 -1.84 2.47
N TYR A 17 -8.50 -0.90 3.31
CA TYR A 17 -9.81 -0.27 3.19
C TYR A 17 -9.93 0.52 1.88
N THR A 18 -8.94 1.37 1.57
CA THR A 18 -8.92 2.15 0.32
C THR A 18 -8.91 1.25 -0.92
N LEU A 19 -8.12 0.15 -0.91
CA LEU A 19 -8.12 -0.83 -1.99
C LEU A 19 -9.48 -1.57 -2.11
N THR A 20 -10.16 -1.82 -0.99
CA THR A 20 -11.52 -2.40 -0.99
C THR A 20 -12.52 -1.45 -1.65
N GLU A 21 -12.42 -0.14 -1.39
CA GLU A 21 -13.22 0.89 -2.06
C GLU A 21 -12.96 0.86 -3.57
N GLY A 22 -11.69 0.91 -3.98
CA GLY A 22 -11.32 0.86 -5.40
C GLY A 22 -11.79 -0.43 -6.11
N LEU A 23 -11.65 -1.59 -5.47
CA LEU A 23 -12.15 -2.86 -6.03
C LEU A 23 -13.68 -2.85 -6.22
N LYS A 24 -14.41 -2.20 -5.31
CA LYS A 24 -15.85 -2.02 -5.48
C LYS A 24 -16.17 -1.05 -6.63
N ASP A 25 -15.47 0.07 -6.74
CA ASP A 25 -15.68 1.07 -7.80
C ASP A 25 -15.35 0.50 -9.18
N LEU A 26 -14.34 -0.37 -9.27
CA LEU A 26 -14.04 -1.15 -10.46
C LEU A 26 -15.12 -2.23 -10.77
N GLY A 27 -16.05 -2.46 -9.85
CA GLY A 27 -17.10 -3.48 -9.98
C GLY A 27 -16.59 -4.92 -9.82
N VAL A 28 -15.39 -5.09 -9.26
CA VAL A 28 -14.81 -6.40 -8.93
C VAL A 28 -15.47 -6.97 -7.69
N LEU A 29 -15.67 -6.12 -6.67
CA LEU A 29 -16.40 -6.48 -5.46
C LEU A 29 -17.79 -5.82 -5.46
N ARG A 30 -18.77 -6.48 -4.83
CA ARG A 30 -20.14 -5.98 -4.69
C ARG A 30 -20.59 -6.03 -3.24
N GLY A 31 -21.14 -4.93 -2.73
CA GLY A 31 -21.66 -4.83 -1.36
C GLY A 31 -21.22 -3.54 -0.67
N ARG A 32 -21.46 -3.48 0.63
CA ARG A 32 -21.00 -2.36 1.47
C ARG A 32 -19.50 -2.50 1.73
N VAL A 33 -18.73 -1.42 1.56
CA VAL A 33 -17.27 -1.41 1.73
C VAL A 33 -16.86 -1.93 3.12
N SER A 34 -17.53 -1.48 4.18
CA SER A 34 -17.24 -1.94 5.55
C SER A 34 -17.36 -3.45 5.70
N THR A 35 -18.43 -4.02 5.18
CA THR A 35 -18.67 -5.48 5.22
C THR A 35 -17.65 -6.26 4.38
N LEU A 36 -17.30 -5.73 3.21
CA LEU A 36 -16.28 -6.34 2.34
C LEU A 36 -14.89 -6.30 3.00
N PHE A 37 -14.56 -5.18 3.65
CA PHE A 37 -13.32 -5.03 4.40
C PHE A 37 -13.26 -5.98 5.61
N GLU A 38 -14.30 -6.04 6.43
CA GLU A 38 -14.41 -6.96 7.58
C GLU A 38 -14.25 -8.43 7.17
N LYS A 39 -14.87 -8.81 6.04
CA LYS A 39 -14.74 -10.15 5.44
C LYS A 39 -13.40 -10.37 4.71
N GLN A 40 -12.54 -9.37 4.68
CA GLN A 40 -11.25 -9.40 4.00
C GLN A 40 -11.36 -9.79 2.50
N ALA A 41 -12.44 -9.38 1.84
CA ALA A 41 -12.71 -9.69 0.43
C ALA A 41 -11.64 -9.14 -0.53
N TYR A 42 -10.83 -8.20 -0.08
CA TYR A 42 -9.69 -7.66 -0.81
C TYR A 42 -8.49 -8.61 -0.88
N LYS A 43 -8.33 -9.57 0.06
CA LYS A 43 -7.14 -10.42 0.17
C LYS A 43 -6.76 -11.19 -1.09
N PRO A 44 -7.68 -11.72 -1.90
CA PRO A 44 -7.31 -12.36 -3.16
C PRO A 44 -6.64 -11.42 -4.17
N TYR A 45 -6.82 -10.11 -4.00
CA TYR A 45 -6.29 -9.06 -4.88
C TYR A 45 -5.12 -8.30 -4.25
N PHE A 46 -5.01 -8.31 -2.93
CA PHE A 46 -3.92 -7.70 -2.15
C PHE A 46 -3.42 -8.70 -1.11
N PRO A 47 -2.55 -9.67 -1.51
CA PRO A 47 -2.16 -10.79 -0.68
C PRO A 47 -0.97 -10.55 0.24
N HIS A 48 -0.30 -9.39 0.16
CA HIS A 48 0.93 -9.11 0.89
C HIS A 48 0.77 -7.99 1.94
N SER A 49 1.83 -7.70 2.70
CA SER A 49 1.90 -6.58 3.64
C SER A 49 1.89 -5.24 2.92
N ILE A 50 1.72 -4.15 3.68
CA ILE A 50 1.78 -2.79 3.12
C ILE A 50 3.20 -2.35 2.77
N GLY A 51 4.22 -2.99 3.35
CA GLY A 51 5.61 -2.63 3.17
C GLY A 51 6.52 -3.32 4.18
N HIS A 52 7.75 -2.89 4.23
CA HIS A 52 8.82 -3.39 5.10
C HIS A 52 9.74 -2.27 5.57
N SER A 53 10.56 -2.53 6.60
CA SER A 53 11.65 -1.64 6.99
C SER A 53 12.68 -1.57 5.88
N LEU A 54 13.25 -0.40 5.69
CA LEU A 54 14.33 -0.11 4.76
C LEU A 54 15.49 0.50 5.54
N GLY A 55 16.68 -0.11 5.47
CA GLY A 55 17.87 0.31 6.16
C GLY A 55 19.13 -0.11 5.42
N LEU A 56 20.07 -0.78 6.10
CA LEU A 56 21.25 -1.34 5.45
C LEU A 56 20.88 -2.44 4.45
N ASP A 57 19.82 -3.20 4.76
CA ASP A 57 19.24 -4.16 3.85
C ASP A 57 17.91 -3.64 3.27
N VAL A 58 17.55 -4.12 2.06
CA VAL A 58 16.26 -3.80 1.43
C VAL A 58 15.11 -4.26 2.33
N HIS A 59 15.20 -5.47 2.89
CA HIS A 59 14.31 -5.97 3.92
C HIS A 59 15.07 -5.98 5.25
N ASP A 60 15.20 -4.80 5.83
CA ASP A 60 15.98 -4.64 7.05
C ASP A 60 15.29 -5.20 8.29
N ILE A 61 16.06 -5.36 9.35
CA ILE A 61 15.57 -5.81 10.66
C ILE A 61 14.50 -4.83 11.15
N GLY A 62 13.37 -5.36 11.52
CA GLY A 62 12.22 -4.61 12.01
C GLY A 62 10.95 -5.34 11.62
N ASP A 63 10.17 -5.73 12.60
CA ASP A 63 8.92 -6.43 12.32
C ASP A 63 7.83 -5.42 11.95
N LEU A 64 7.85 -4.95 10.71
CA LEU A 64 6.73 -4.21 10.11
C LEU A 64 5.62 -5.16 9.63
N ARG A 65 5.81 -6.47 9.81
CA ARG A 65 4.73 -7.42 9.62
C ARG A 65 3.70 -7.14 10.69
N SER A 66 2.49 -6.93 10.29
CA SER A 66 1.26 -6.68 11.03
C SER A 66 1.16 -7.23 12.46
N ASN A 67 2.21 -7.11 13.27
CA ASN A 67 2.13 -7.27 14.71
C ASN A 67 1.19 -6.20 15.23
N ASP A 68 0.19 -6.59 15.97
CA ASP A 68 -0.83 -5.70 16.49
C ASP A 68 -0.27 -4.58 17.37
N THR A 69 1.01 -4.66 17.74
CA THR A 69 1.67 -3.81 18.72
C THR A 69 2.83 -2.97 18.18
N SER A 70 3.30 -3.20 16.94
CA SER A 70 4.42 -2.42 16.39
C SER A 70 4.02 -0.98 16.15
N VAL A 71 4.78 -0.06 16.76
CA VAL A 71 4.57 1.39 16.73
C VAL A 71 5.63 2.04 15.87
N LEU A 72 5.25 2.98 15.03
CA LEU A 72 6.17 3.79 14.27
C LEU A 72 6.90 4.78 15.17
N GLU A 73 8.22 4.86 15.02
CA GLU A 73 9.09 5.76 15.73
C GLU A 73 9.77 6.74 14.77
N GLU A 74 10.15 7.92 15.27
CA GLU A 74 10.93 8.89 14.52
C GLU A 74 12.24 8.26 14.02
N GLY A 75 12.62 8.58 12.79
CA GLY A 75 13.83 8.06 12.13
C GLY A 75 13.61 6.74 11.38
N MET A 76 12.50 6.02 11.61
CA MET A 76 12.19 4.83 10.83
C MET A 76 11.97 5.17 9.36
N VAL A 77 12.55 4.36 8.48
CA VAL A 77 12.27 4.37 7.04
C VAL A 77 11.56 3.08 6.68
N LEU A 78 10.47 3.20 5.94
CA LEU A 78 9.67 2.06 5.51
C LEU A 78 9.18 2.24 4.08
N THR A 79 8.96 1.13 3.38
CA THR A 79 8.23 1.13 2.12
C THR A 79 6.72 1.22 2.39
N VAL A 80 6.00 1.83 1.46
CA VAL A 80 4.53 1.80 1.38
C VAL A 80 4.18 1.41 -0.04
N GLU A 81 3.79 0.18 -0.23
CA GLU A 81 3.73 -0.48 -1.54
C GLU A 81 2.40 -1.22 -1.77
N PRO A 82 1.26 -0.56 -1.63
CA PRO A 82 -0.01 -1.20 -1.95
C PRO A 82 -0.04 -1.65 -3.41
N GLY A 83 -0.65 -2.82 -3.66
CA GLY A 83 -0.81 -3.34 -5.01
C GLY A 83 -2.12 -4.09 -5.19
N LEU A 84 -2.61 -4.12 -6.43
CA LEU A 84 -3.75 -4.93 -6.82
C LEU A 84 -3.34 -5.91 -7.91
N TYR A 85 -3.69 -7.17 -7.73
CA TYR A 85 -3.28 -8.26 -8.62
C TYR A 85 -4.51 -9.05 -9.08
N PHE A 86 -4.67 -9.14 -10.39
CA PHE A 86 -5.74 -9.88 -11.05
C PHE A 86 -5.13 -11.08 -11.78
N ALA A 87 -5.06 -12.23 -11.11
CA ALA A 87 -4.46 -13.45 -11.64
C ALA A 87 -5.20 -13.98 -12.89
N LYS A 88 -6.46 -13.58 -13.08
CA LYS A 88 -7.29 -13.99 -14.21
C LYS A 88 -8.00 -12.77 -14.78
N LYS A 89 -8.25 -12.81 -16.10
CA LYS A 89 -9.12 -11.83 -16.77
C LYS A 89 -10.50 -11.82 -16.10
N THR A 90 -10.99 -10.63 -15.80
CA THR A 90 -12.37 -10.36 -15.38
C THR A 90 -13.18 -9.83 -16.56
N ALA A 91 -14.47 -9.57 -16.34
CA ALA A 91 -15.33 -8.95 -17.38
C ALA A 91 -14.84 -7.54 -17.77
N LYS A 92 -14.10 -6.86 -16.88
CA LYS A 92 -13.67 -5.45 -17.07
C LYS A 92 -12.16 -5.26 -17.17
N LEU A 93 -11.37 -6.20 -16.66
CA LEU A 93 -9.92 -6.04 -16.56
C LEU A 93 -9.19 -7.27 -17.09
N PRO A 94 -8.08 -7.11 -17.80
CA PRO A 94 -7.19 -8.22 -18.15
C PRO A 94 -6.57 -8.83 -16.88
N ALA A 95 -5.90 -9.96 -17.03
CA ALA A 95 -4.97 -10.44 -16.01
C ALA A 95 -3.81 -9.44 -15.94
N CYS A 96 -3.62 -8.81 -14.79
CA CYS A 96 -2.59 -7.78 -14.57
C CYS A 96 -2.29 -7.60 -13.08
N GLY A 97 -1.20 -6.91 -12.80
CA GLY A 97 -0.87 -6.44 -11.45
C GLY A 97 -0.29 -5.04 -11.53
N VAL A 98 -0.67 -4.21 -10.57
CA VAL A 98 -0.12 -2.86 -10.40
C VAL A 98 0.27 -2.68 -8.94
N ARG A 99 1.52 -2.29 -8.71
CA ARG A 99 2.05 -1.85 -7.41
C ARG A 99 2.62 -0.46 -7.57
N ILE A 100 2.31 0.43 -6.64
CA ILE A 100 2.92 1.75 -6.53
C ILE A 100 3.59 1.79 -5.17
N GLU A 101 4.88 2.15 -5.15
CA GLU A 101 5.71 2.12 -3.97
C GLU A 101 6.30 3.49 -3.68
N ASP A 102 6.28 3.85 -2.41
CA ASP A 102 6.99 4.99 -1.86
C ASP A 102 7.87 4.57 -0.69
N ASN A 103 9.05 5.19 -0.59
CA ASN A 103 9.89 5.15 0.60
C ASN A 103 9.54 6.32 1.49
N VAL A 104 9.23 6.04 2.75
CA VAL A 104 8.70 7.03 3.69
C VAL A 104 9.53 7.07 4.96
N LEU A 105 10.05 8.26 5.27
CA LEU A 105 10.70 8.56 6.54
C LEU A 105 9.65 9.01 7.55
N VAL A 106 9.68 8.43 8.75
CA VAL A 106 8.91 8.92 9.90
C VAL A 106 9.67 10.09 10.53
N THR A 107 9.10 11.29 10.49
CA THR A 107 9.68 12.49 11.09
C THR A 107 9.11 12.75 12.47
N ALA A 108 9.69 13.66 13.24
CA ALA A 108 9.23 14.01 14.59
C ALA A 108 7.72 14.37 14.65
N THR A 109 7.17 14.97 13.59
CA THR A 109 5.78 15.47 13.57
C THR A 109 4.89 14.81 12.54
N GLY A 110 5.42 13.87 11.74
CA GLY A 110 4.64 13.26 10.67
C GLY A 110 5.46 12.31 9.81
N ASN A 111 5.55 12.60 8.53
CA ASN A 111 6.34 11.80 7.59
C ASN A 111 6.83 12.64 6.41
N GLU A 112 7.87 12.12 5.75
CA GLU A 112 8.39 12.62 4.49
C GLU A 112 8.45 11.47 3.47
N VAL A 113 7.94 11.71 2.26
CA VAL A 113 8.02 10.76 1.15
C VAL A 113 9.33 11.00 0.41
N LEU A 114 10.31 10.13 0.63
CA LEU A 114 11.67 10.25 0.05
C LEU A 114 11.65 10.07 -1.48
N SER A 115 10.78 9.21 -1.98
CA SER A 115 10.59 8.90 -3.40
C SER A 115 9.60 9.86 -4.11
N ARG A 116 9.31 11.02 -3.53
CA ARG A 116 8.29 11.97 -4.03
C ARG A 116 8.51 12.40 -5.48
N ARG A 117 9.77 12.46 -5.93
CA ARG A 117 10.12 12.91 -7.29
C ARG A 117 9.94 11.83 -8.35
N ILE A 118 9.73 10.58 -7.97
CA ILE A 118 9.52 9.48 -8.92
C ILE A 118 8.09 9.57 -9.45
N PRO A 119 7.90 9.69 -10.77
CA PRO A 119 6.57 9.72 -11.38
C PRO A 119 5.77 8.45 -11.09
N LYS A 120 4.49 8.62 -10.75
CA LYS A 120 3.59 7.51 -10.41
C LYS A 120 2.21 7.67 -11.04
N ALA A 121 1.82 8.90 -11.38
CA ALA A 121 0.57 9.13 -12.09
C ALA A 121 0.68 8.58 -13.51
N VAL A 122 -0.42 8.02 -14.03
CA VAL A 122 -0.43 7.38 -15.36
C VAL A 122 0.14 8.33 -16.43
N GLN A 123 -0.32 9.57 -16.45
CA GLN A 123 0.12 10.58 -17.42
C GLN A 123 1.62 10.88 -17.33
N ASP A 124 2.18 10.93 -16.10
CA ASP A 124 3.60 11.22 -15.90
C ASP A 124 4.46 10.04 -16.34
N VAL A 125 4.00 8.79 -16.08
CA VAL A 125 4.70 7.58 -16.50
C VAL A 125 4.64 7.42 -18.02
N GLU A 126 3.49 7.67 -18.65
CA GLU A 126 3.33 7.63 -20.11
C GLU A 126 4.22 8.66 -20.78
N ALA A 127 4.28 9.89 -20.26
CA ALA A 127 5.15 10.95 -20.79
C ALA A 127 6.66 10.61 -20.73
N MET A 128 7.07 9.71 -19.82
CA MET A 128 8.46 9.23 -19.76
C MET A 128 8.76 8.14 -20.81
N LEU A 129 7.75 7.51 -21.37
CA LEU A 129 7.89 6.41 -22.35
C LEU A 129 7.72 6.89 -23.80
N ASP A 130 7.24 8.11 -24.00
CA ASP A 130 7.19 8.76 -25.31
C ASP A 130 8.60 9.21 -25.70
N PHE A 131 9.31 8.32 -26.42
CA PHE A 131 10.61 8.58 -27.06
C PHE A 131 10.43 9.06 -28.50
#